data_0c34b398d4dd71ec8e2ca975a6be9f7c
#
_entry.id   0c34b398d4dd71ec8e2ca975a6be9f7c
#
_cell.length_a   1.000
_cell.length_b   1.000
_cell.length_c   1.000
_cell.angle_alpha   90.00
_cell.angle_beta   90.00
_cell.angle_gamma   90.00
#
_symmetry.space_group_name_H-M   'P 1'
#
loop_
_entity.id
_entity.type
_entity.pdbx_description
1 polymer ?
#
loop_
_entity_poly.entity_id
_entity_poly.type
_entity_poly.pdbx_seq_one_letter_code
_entity_poly.pdbx_strand_id
1 'polypeptide(L)'
;NNTAINGLGGAIYTKNIVTANNSSEFINNTATFGGAIYSTENVNVTNVKFINNTATSGVGGAIYSEKFVSTNLTEFINNTATTLGGAIFSSTGANLTDSNFTLNSVASASADVAGGAVYSSGDVTSIRSNFINNTVNTTGNGKLASGGAIYSATKVNVIDSNFINNTASGDTSTGGAIYSGSDLTSTNTVF
;
A
#
# COMPACT_ATOMS: atom_id res chain seq x y z
N ASN A 1 -3.46 19.00 -4.38
CA ASN A 1 -4.39 18.50 -5.43
C ASN A 1 -3.73 18.55 -6.80
N ASN A 2 -3.26 17.41 -7.28
CA ASN A 2 -2.78 17.29 -8.65
C ASN A 2 -3.44 16.07 -9.31
N THR A 3 -3.79 16.18 -10.58
CA THR A 3 -4.52 15.12 -11.28
C THR A 3 -3.85 14.81 -12.61
N ALA A 4 -3.52 13.53 -12.82
CA ALA A 4 -3.08 12.99 -14.10
C ALA A 4 -4.24 12.16 -14.69
N ILE A 5 -5.11 12.79 -15.48
CA ILE A 5 -6.25 12.13 -16.11
C ILE A 5 -5.74 11.08 -17.11
N ASN A 6 -6.17 9.82 -16.92
CA ASN A 6 -5.68 8.66 -17.69
C ASN A 6 -4.15 8.52 -17.70
N GLY A 7 -3.49 9.04 -16.67
CA GLY A 7 -2.04 9.13 -16.56
C GLY A 7 -1.46 8.48 -15.32
N LEU A 8 -0.18 8.67 -15.15
CA LEU A 8 0.65 8.07 -14.09
C LEU A 8 1.13 9.17 -13.15
N GLY A 9 1.11 8.91 -11.83
CA GLY A 9 1.63 9.82 -10.81
C GLY A 9 0.93 11.18 -10.79
N GLY A 10 -0.12 11.33 -9.99
CA GLY A 10 -0.89 12.58 -9.92
C GLY A 10 -0.06 13.81 -9.59
N ALA A 11 0.94 13.66 -8.71
CA ALA A 11 1.89 14.73 -8.38
C ALA A 11 3.25 14.51 -9.05
N ILE A 12 3.77 13.27 -9.06
CA ILE A 12 5.10 12.95 -9.59
C ILE A 12 5.03 11.71 -10.47
N TYR A 13 5.48 11.86 -11.71
CA TYR A 13 5.89 10.75 -12.57
C TYR A 13 7.38 10.86 -12.87
N THR A 14 8.13 9.79 -12.68
CA THR A 14 9.56 9.75 -13.00
C THR A 14 10.01 8.37 -13.43
N LYS A 15 11.04 8.34 -14.28
CA LYS A 15 11.79 7.12 -14.64
C LYS A 15 13.02 6.90 -13.77
N ASN A 16 13.17 7.65 -12.70
CA ASN A 16 14.31 7.58 -11.78
C ASN A 16 13.84 7.43 -10.34
N ILE A 17 14.80 7.27 -9.42
CA ILE A 17 14.54 7.19 -7.98
C ILE A 17 13.81 8.45 -7.50
N VAL A 18 12.77 8.24 -6.70
CA VAL A 18 12.14 9.32 -5.91
C VAL A 18 12.72 9.31 -4.51
N THR A 19 13.15 10.47 -4.05
CA THR A 19 13.45 10.71 -2.64
C THR A 19 12.63 11.90 -2.15
N ALA A 20 11.72 11.67 -1.21
CA ALA A 20 10.95 12.71 -0.56
C ALA A 20 11.20 12.67 0.95
N ASN A 21 11.40 13.83 1.56
CA ASN A 21 11.75 13.94 2.98
C ASN A 21 11.28 15.26 3.60
N ASN A 22 11.65 15.47 4.87
CA ASN A 22 11.52 16.75 5.59
C ASN A 22 10.09 17.33 5.61
N SER A 23 9.13 16.49 6.03
CA SER A 23 7.72 16.89 6.18
C SER A 23 7.04 17.27 4.85
N SER A 24 7.47 16.68 3.73
CA SER A 24 6.75 16.81 2.46
C SER A 24 5.35 16.20 2.56
N GLU A 25 4.39 16.80 1.90
CA GLU A 25 3.01 16.34 1.92
C GLU A 25 2.46 16.11 0.51
N PHE A 26 1.86 14.95 0.28
CA PHE A 26 1.13 14.58 -0.93
C PHE A 26 -0.34 14.41 -0.59
N ILE A 27 -1.16 15.40 -0.93
CA ILE A 27 -2.55 15.47 -0.47
C ILE A 27 -3.51 15.53 -1.67
N ASN A 28 -4.52 14.65 -1.68
CA ASN A 28 -5.61 14.63 -2.67
C ASN A 28 -5.12 14.54 -4.12
N ASN A 29 -4.05 13.79 -4.39
CA ASN A 29 -3.57 13.60 -5.75
C ASN A 29 -4.27 12.40 -6.40
N THR A 30 -4.51 12.48 -7.69
CA THR A 30 -5.26 11.47 -8.42
C THR A 30 -4.59 11.11 -9.73
N ALA A 31 -4.47 9.81 -10.01
CA ALA A 31 -3.98 9.27 -11.27
C ALA A 31 -4.61 7.92 -11.57
N THR A 32 -4.33 7.33 -12.73
CA THR A 32 -4.71 5.94 -12.99
C THR A 32 -3.91 4.97 -12.14
N PHE A 33 -2.59 5.19 -12.02
CA PHE A 33 -1.65 4.41 -11.20
C PHE A 33 -0.78 5.37 -10.39
N GLY A 34 -0.50 5.03 -9.13
CA GLY A 34 0.26 5.88 -8.23
C GLY A 34 -0.40 7.24 -8.02
N GLY A 35 -1.48 7.29 -7.25
CA GLY A 35 -2.29 8.50 -7.08
C GLY A 35 -1.46 9.76 -6.82
N ALA A 36 -0.41 9.66 -6.00
CA ALA A 36 0.56 10.74 -5.81
C ALA A 36 1.84 10.53 -6.63
N ILE A 37 2.49 9.38 -6.48
CA ILE A 37 3.80 9.11 -7.08
C ILE A 37 3.75 7.85 -7.94
N TYR A 38 4.24 7.94 -9.17
CA TYR A 38 4.61 6.81 -10.01
C TYR A 38 6.11 6.87 -10.32
N SER A 39 6.83 5.80 -10.03
CA SER A 39 8.25 5.67 -10.35
C SER A 39 8.55 4.32 -11.01
N THR A 40 9.39 4.30 -12.05
CA THR A 40 9.94 3.05 -12.60
C THR A 40 11.14 2.53 -11.81
N GLU A 41 11.61 3.31 -10.83
CA GLU A 41 12.71 2.97 -9.93
C GLU A 41 12.27 3.02 -8.46
N ASN A 42 13.21 2.94 -7.54
CA ASN A 42 12.93 2.93 -6.10
C ASN A 42 12.26 4.23 -5.63
N VAL A 43 11.39 4.10 -4.64
CA VAL A 43 10.79 5.23 -3.92
C VAL A 43 11.24 5.17 -2.46
N ASN A 44 11.95 6.22 -2.02
CA ASN A 44 12.42 6.38 -0.66
C ASN A 44 11.77 7.60 -0.02
N VAL A 45 11.02 7.39 1.05
CA VAL A 45 10.31 8.48 1.74
C VAL A 45 10.60 8.48 3.23
N THR A 46 10.92 9.65 3.76
CA THR A 46 11.24 9.83 5.18
C THR A 46 10.55 11.08 5.72
N ASN A 47 9.75 10.91 6.77
CA ASN A 47 8.98 11.97 7.39
C ASN A 47 8.09 12.71 6.36
N VAL A 48 7.22 11.93 5.71
CA VAL A 48 6.33 12.38 4.62
C VAL A 48 4.89 12.00 4.96
N LYS A 49 3.92 12.79 4.48
CA LYS A 49 2.50 12.46 4.58
C LYS A 49 1.88 12.23 3.21
N PHE A 50 1.16 11.12 3.10
CA PHE A 50 0.33 10.80 1.95
C PHE A 50 -1.13 10.70 2.40
N ILE A 51 -1.94 11.69 2.02
CA ILE A 51 -3.32 11.82 2.51
C ILE A 51 -4.31 11.88 1.34
N ASN A 52 -5.32 11.02 1.35
CA ASN A 52 -6.41 11.01 0.38
C ASN A 52 -5.95 10.91 -1.08
N ASN A 53 -4.87 10.17 -1.38
CA ASN A 53 -4.45 9.99 -2.76
C ASN A 53 -5.19 8.80 -3.38
N THR A 54 -5.48 8.88 -4.68
CA THR A 54 -6.35 7.92 -5.36
C THR A 54 -5.77 7.41 -6.67
N ALA A 55 -5.67 6.09 -6.80
CA ALA A 55 -5.44 5.40 -8.07
C ALA A 55 -6.79 4.92 -8.64
N THR A 56 -7.28 5.60 -9.69
CA THR A 56 -8.69 5.47 -10.14
C THR A 56 -9.03 4.20 -10.91
N SER A 57 -8.06 3.53 -11.50
CA SER A 57 -8.28 2.31 -12.28
C SER A 57 -7.17 1.29 -12.07
N GLY A 58 -6.35 1.47 -11.05
CA GLY A 58 -5.15 0.66 -10.90
C GLY A 58 -4.72 0.46 -9.46
N VAL A 59 -3.45 0.57 -9.26
CA VAL A 59 -2.73 0.14 -8.07
C VAL A 59 -1.90 1.28 -7.47
N GLY A 60 -1.60 1.17 -6.19
CA GLY A 60 -0.81 2.16 -5.46
C GLY A 60 -1.55 3.48 -5.27
N GLY A 61 -2.52 3.53 -4.36
CA GLY A 61 -3.33 4.73 -4.11
C GLY A 61 -2.50 5.98 -3.86
N ALA A 62 -1.39 5.86 -3.13
CA ALA A 62 -0.41 6.93 -2.98
C ALA A 62 0.83 6.69 -3.85
N ILE A 63 1.49 5.54 -3.71
CA ILE A 63 2.77 5.23 -4.36
C ILE A 63 2.65 3.99 -5.24
N TYR A 64 3.09 4.11 -6.48
CA TYR A 64 3.42 2.99 -7.37
C TYR A 64 4.93 3.00 -7.64
N SER A 65 5.60 1.89 -7.38
CA SER A 65 7.00 1.68 -7.75
C SER A 65 7.17 0.37 -8.53
N GLU A 66 7.83 0.42 -9.69
CA GLU A 66 8.24 -0.79 -10.42
C GLU A 66 9.42 -1.51 -9.74
N LYS A 67 9.98 -0.92 -8.71
CA LYS A 67 11.06 -1.47 -7.89
C LYS A 67 10.67 -1.48 -6.42
N PHE A 68 11.58 -1.09 -5.57
CA PHE A 68 11.49 -1.16 -4.11
C PHE A 68 10.91 0.11 -3.49
N VAL A 69 10.13 -0.03 -2.42
CA VAL A 69 9.65 1.11 -1.62
C VAL A 69 10.24 1.04 -0.22
N SER A 70 10.86 2.13 0.21
CA SER A 70 11.34 2.30 1.58
C SER A 70 10.62 3.48 2.24
N THR A 71 10.02 3.23 3.40
CA THR A 71 9.37 4.27 4.20
C THR A 71 10.00 4.36 5.58
N ASN A 72 10.16 5.57 6.08
CA ASN A 72 10.58 5.82 7.45
C ASN A 72 9.84 7.03 8.03
N LEU A 73 9.29 6.92 9.24
CA LEU A 73 8.55 7.99 9.91
C LEU A 73 7.44 8.60 9.03
N THR A 74 6.78 7.78 8.21
CA THR A 74 5.87 8.25 7.16
C THR A 74 4.43 7.88 7.49
N GLU A 75 3.50 8.75 7.17
CA GLU A 75 2.07 8.56 7.37
C GLU A 75 1.34 8.35 6.04
N PHE A 76 0.54 7.29 5.95
CA PHE A 76 -0.36 6.99 4.84
C PHE A 76 -1.79 6.94 5.35
N ILE A 77 -2.58 7.95 5.01
CA ILE A 77 -3.94 8.12 5.56
C ILE A 77 -4.96 8.17 4.42
N ASN A 78 -5.93 7.27 4.46
CA ASN A 78 -7.09 7.28 3.56
C ASN A 78 -6.72 7.30 2.06
N ASN A 79 -5.65 6.57 1.69
CA ASN A 79 -5.30 6.41 0.28
C ASN A 79 -6.07 5.23 -0.32
N THR A 80 -6.46 5.33 -1.58
CA THR A 80 -7.35 4.35 -2.21
C THR A 80 -6.85 3.88 -3.57
N ALA A 81 -7.02 2.60 -3.83
CA ALA A 81 -6.77 1.98 -5.12
C ALA A 81 -7.95 1.07 -5.51
N THR A 82 -8.00 0.63 -6.77
CA THR A 82 -9.09 -0.24 -7.23
C THR A 82 -8.75 -1.71 -7.21
N THR A 83 -7.46 -2.09 -7.20
CA THR A 83 -7.08 -3.50 -7.22
C THR A 83 -6.01 -3.89 -6.21
N LEU A 84 -4.87 -3.21 -6.15
CA LEU A 84 -3.74 -3.61 -5.31
C LEU A 84 -3.11 -2.40 -4.61
N GLY A 85 -2.79 -2.56 -3.32
CA GLY A 85 -2.06 -1.57 -2.54
C GLY A 85 -2.78 -0.25 -2.38
N GLY A 86 -3.70 -0.16 -1.41
CA GLY A 86 -4.47 1.06 -1.15
C GLY A 86 -3.59 2.29 -0.91
N ALA A 87 -2.45 2.13 -0.26
CA ALA A 87 -1.41 3.16 -0.16
C ALA A 87 -0.23 2.86 -1.09
N ILE A 88 0.39 1.68 -1.00
CA ILE A 88 1.64 1.34 -1.69
C ILE A 88 1.48 0.11 -2.57
N PHE A 89 1.91 0.22 -3.82
CA PHE A 89 2.24 -0.91 -4.69
C PHE A 89 3.75 -0.93 -4.94
N SER A 90 4.39 -2.07 -4.71
CA SER A 90 5.81 -2.29 -4.96
C SER A 90 6.03 -3.60 -5.73
N SER A 91 6.80 -3.54 -6.82
CA SER A 91 7.05 -4.75 -7.63
C SER A 91 8.16 -5.65 -7.10
N THR A 92 9.04 -5.19 -6.21
CA THR A 92 10.20 -6.01 -5.78
C THR A 92 10.34 -6.17 -4.28
N GLY A 93 9.65 -5.39 -3.47
CA GLY A 93 9.70 -5.48 -2.01
C GLY A 93 9.47 -4.14 -1.32
N ALA A 94 9.23 -4.17 0.00
CA ALA A 94 9.05 -2.95 0.78
C ALA A 94 9.68 -3.07 2.17
N ASN A 95 10.33 -1.98 2.60
CA ASN A 95 10.74 -1.78 3.99
C ASN A 95 9.93 -0.64 4.61
N LEU A 96 9.23 -0.95 5.68
CA LEU A 96 8.30 -0.06 6.35
C LEU A 96 8.77 0.12 7.79
N THR A 97 9.41 1.25 8.07
CA THR A 97 9.98 1.52 9.40
C THR A 97 9.29 2.73 10.04
N ASP A 98 8.92 2.62 11.31
CA ASP A 98 8.32 3.71 12.08
C ASP A 98 7.17 4.44 11.35
N SER A 99 6.40 3.70 10.52
CA SER A 99 5.42 4.28 9.61
C SER A 99 3.99 3.88 9.99
N ASN A 100 3.04 4.77 9.71
CA ASN A 100 1.64 4.57 10.06
C ASN A 100 0.77 4.47 8.79
N PHE A 101 -0.02 3.41 8.72
CA PHE A 101 -0.96 3.14 7.63
C PHE A 101 -2.38 3.08 8.19
N THR A 102 -3.17 4.12 7.95
CA THR A 102 -4.51 4.24 8.54
C THR A 102 -5.57 4.45 7.46
N LEU A 103 -6.65 3.66 7.51
CA LEU A 103 -7.82 3.81 6.64
C LEU A 103 -7.50 3.69 5.13
N ASN A 104 -6.38 3.04 4.76
CA ASN A 104 -6.11 2.83 3.34
C ASN A 104 -6.96 1.68 2.82
N SER A 105 -7.39 1.77 1.56
CA SER A 105 -8.35 0.81 1.05
C SER A 105 -8.16 0.43 -0.41
N VAL A 106 -8.54 -0.81 -0.71
CA VAL A 106 -8.72 -1.30 -2.07
C VAL A 106 -10.16 -1.79 -2.21
N ALA A 107 -10.85 -1.37 -3.26
CA ALA A 107 -12.20 -1.85 -3.53
C ALA A 107 -12.45 -2.09 -5.02
N SER A 108 -13.04 -3.23 -5.35
CA SER A 108 -13.43 -3.59 -6.72
C SER A 108 -14.75 -4.35 -6.74
N ALA A 109 -15.52 -4.17 -7.82
CA ALA A 109 -16.73 -4.96 -8.08
C ALA A 109 -16.47 -6.16 -9.03
N SER A 110 -15.28 -6.26 -9.62
CA SER A 110 -15.02 -7.22 -10.71
C SER A 110 -13.66 -7.89 -10.68
N ALA A 111 -12.75 -7.47 -9.79
CA ALA A 111 -11.39 -7.98 -9.74
C ALA A 111 -11.06 -8.59 -8.36
N ASP A 112 -10.04 -9.43 -8.32
CA ASP A 112 -9.37 -9.80 -7.08
C ASP A 112 -8.65 -8.58 -6.51
N VAL A 113 -8.63 -8.44 -5.19
CA VAL A 113 -8.09 -7.27 -4.49
C VAL A 113 -7.11 -7.70 -3.40
N ALA A 114 -6.04 -6.92 -3.23
CA ALA A 114 -5.03 -7.28 -2.24
C ALA A 114 -4.27 -6.07 -1.67
N GLY A 115 -3.83 -6.20 -0.41
CA GLY A 115 -3.05 -5.22 0.29
C GLY A 115 -3.78 -3.92 0.54
N GLY A 116 -4.67 -3.86 1.52
CA GLY A 116 -5.44 -2.66 1.85
C GLY A 116 -4.58 -1.44 2.09
N ALA A 117 -3.42 -1.61 2.71
CA ALA A 117 -2.38 -0.60 2.78
C ALA A 117 -1.25 -0.89 1.77
N VAL A 118 -0.64 -2.07 1.83
CA VAL A 118 0.58 -2.39 1.08
C VAL A 118 0.41 -3.68 0.28
N TYR A 119 0.66 -3.60 -1.01
CA TYR A 119 0.88 -4.76 -1.87
C TYR A 119 2.33 -4.81 -2.32
N SER A 120 2.95 -5.98 -2.23
CA SER A 120 4.29 -6.22 -2.76
C SER A 120 4.36 -7.55 -3.51
N SER A 121 5.04 -7.56 -4.67
CA SER A 121 5.38 -8.81 -5.34
C SER A 121 6.63 -9.49 -4.76
N GLY A 122 7.41 -8.77 -3.94
CA GLY A 122 8.57 -9.28 -3.21
C GLY A 122 8.38 -9.15 -1.69
N ASP A 123 9.46 -9.38 -0.96
CA ASP A 123 9.45 -9.41 0.50
C ASP A 123 9.00 -8.07 1.13
N VAL A 124 8.25 -8.17 2.22
CA VAL A 124 7.88 -7.01 3.04
C VAL A 124 8.49 -7.15 4.42
N THR A 125 9.20 -6.12 4.86
CA THR A 125 9.66 -5.99 6.24
C THR A 125 8.98 -4.79 6.88
N SER A 126 8.32 -5.00 8.02
CA SER A 126 7.68 -3.96 8.82
C SER A 126 8.32 -3.92 10.20
N ILE A 127 8.82 -2.77 10.59
CA ILE A 127 9.49 -2.55 11.88
C ILE A 127 8.87 -1.35 12.57
N ARG A 128 8.35 -1.51 13.79
CA ARG A 128 7.72 -0.46 14.60
C ARG A 128 6.67 0.36 13.84
N SER A 129 5.89 -0.33 13.00
CA SER A 129 4.88 0.33 12.16
C SER A 129 3.47 -0.07 12.58
N ASN A 130 2.50 0.79 12.32
CA ASN A 130 1.12 0.57 12.69
C ASN A 130 0.23 0.48 11.44
N PHE A 131 -0.64 -0.52 11.43
CA PHE A 131 -1.63 -0.74 10.38
C PHE A 131 -3.01 -0.77 11.03
N ILE A 132 -3.80 0.27 10.82
CA ILE A 132 -5.06 0.48 11.53
C ILE A 132 -6.19 0.70 10.54
N ASN A 133 -7.25 -0.12 10.63
CA ASN A 133 -8.46 0.00 9.83
C ASN A 133 -8.20 0.00 8.30
N ASN A 134 -7.18 -0.72 7.82
CA ASN A 134 -6.98 -0.85 6.37
C ASN A 134 -7.86 -1.98 5.83
N THR A 135 -8.36 -1.82 4.61
CA THR A 135 -9.37 -2.74 4.08
C THR A 135 -9.11 -3.14 2.63
N VAL A 136 -9.39 -4.40 2.32
CA VAL A 136 -9.64 -4.86 0.96
C VAL A 136 -11.06 -5.38 0.87
N ASN A 137 -11.79 -4.95 -0.16
CA ASN A 137 -13.17 -5.38 -0.37
C ASN A 137 -13.46 -5.66 -1.84
N THR A 138 -13.98 -6.84 -2.14
CA THR A 138 -14.52 -7.13 -3.46
C THR A 138 -15.95 -7.64 -3.35
N THR A 139 -16.82 -7.15 -4.22
CA THR A 139 -18.22 -7.61 -4.36
C THR A 139 -18.42 -8.46 -5.60
N GLY A 140 -17.35 -8.72 -6.36
CA GLY A 140 -17.38 -9.58 -7.54
C GLY A 140 -17.55 -11.05 -7.17
N ASN A 141 -18.50 -11.73 -7.84
CA ASN A 141 -18.74 -13.14 -7.62
C ASN A 141 -17.48 -13.98 -7.94
N GLY A 142 -17.10 -14.86 -7.03
CA GLY A 142 -15.89 -15.70 -7.12
C GLY A 142 -14.57 -14.94 -6.98
N LYS A 143 -14.59 -13.70 -6.48
CA LYS A 143 -13.41 -12.87 -6.34
C LYS A 143 -12.75 -12.99 -4.96
N LEU A 144 -11.42 -12.84 -4.97
CA LEU A 144 -10.55 -13.01 -3.80
C LEU A 144 -10.18 -11.64 -3.19
N ALA A 145 -10.28 -11.54 -1.87
CA ALA A 145 -9.75 -10.43 -1.08
C ALA A 145 -8.61 -10.95 -0.17
N SER A 146 -7.43 -10.36 -0.25
CA SER A 146 -6.26 -10.86 0.48
C SER A 146 -5.44 -9.76 1.15
N GLY A 147 -5.06 -9.99 2.42
CA GLY A 147 -4.22 -9.06 3.18
C GLY A 147 -4.87 -7.71 3.42
N GLY A 148 -5.75 -7.61 4.41
CA GLY A 148 -6.46 -6.36 4.74
C GLY A 148 -5.53 -5.18 4.99
N ALA A 149 -4.32 -5.42 5.53
CA ALA A 149 -3.25 -4.43 5.62
C ALA A 149 -2.14 -4.73 4.61
N ILE A 150 -1.48 -5.88 4.71
CA ILE A 150 -0.32 -6.24 3.89
C ILE A 150 -0.62 -7.49 3.05
N TYR A 151 -0.30 -7.42 1.78
CA TYR A 151 -0.12 -8.58 0.90
C TYR A 151 1.32 -8.62 0.40
N SER A 152 1.96 -9.77 0.56
CA SER A 152 3.24 -10.08 -0.08
C SER A 152 3.12 -11.38 -0.85
N ALA A 153 3.56 -11.41 -2.10
CA ALA A 153 3.64 -12.64 -2.88
C ALA A 153 4.74 -13.60 -2.38
N THR A 154 5.64 -13.13 -1.55
CA THR A 154 6.76 -13.89 -0.96
C THR A 154 6.71 -13.82 0.57
N LYS A 155 7.73 -13.31 1.22
CA LYS A 155 7.86 -13.31 2.68
C LYS A 155 7.36 -12.04 3.32
N VAL A 156 6.85 -12.17 4.55
CA VAL A 156 6.57 -11.02 5.42
C VAL A 156 7.33 -11.20 6.72
N ASN A 157 8.07 -10.16 7.11
CA ASN A 157 8.73 -10.07 8.41
C ASN A 157 8.19 -8.87 9.18
N VAL A 158 7.56 -9.10 10.33
CA VAL A 158 6.99 -8.02 11.17
C VAL A 158 7.63 -8.04 12.55
N ILE A 159 8.12 -6.88 12.97
CA ILE A 159 8.84 -6.69 14.23
C ILE A 159 8.26 -5.46 14.93
N ASP A 160 7.90 -5.59 16.21
CA ASP A 160 7.40 -4.49 17.05
C ASP A 160 6.26 -3.67 16.40
N SER A 161 5.42 -4.33 15.59
CA SER A 161 4.40 -3.67 14.77
C SER A 161 2.98 -4.01 15.23
N ASN A 162 2.00 -3.17 14.92
CA ASN A 162 0.61 -3.38 15.33
C ASN A 162 -0.32 -3.45 14.12
N PHE A 163 -1.24 -4.43 14.15
CA PHE A 163 -2.27 -4.64 13.14
C PHE A 163 -3.64 -4.63 13.80
N ILE A 164 -4.38 -3.53 13.69
CA ILE A 164 -5.63 -3.32 14.42
C ILE A 164 -6.77 -3.14 13.43
N ASN A 165 -7.82 -3.94 13.54
CA ASN A 165 -9.05 -3.84 12.74
C ASN A 165 -8.83 -3.82 11.22
N ASN A 166 -7.82 -4.52 10.70
CA ASN A 166 -7.64 -4.64 9.26
C ASN A 166 -8.55 -5.76 8.72
N THR A 167 -9.13 -5.55 7.54
CA THR A 167 -10.16 -6.44 7.03
C THR A 167 -9.95 -6.81 5.57
N ALA A 168 -10.09 -8.10 5.28
CA ALA A 168 -10.27 -8.60 3.92
C ALA A 168 -11.70 -9.14 3.78
N SER A 169 -12.46 -8.68 2.77
CA SER A 169 -13.85 -9.06 2.53
C SER A 169 -14.10 -9.35 1.05
N GLY A 170 -14.63 -10.52 0.76
CA GLY A 170 -14.96 -11.02 -0.57
C GLY A 170 -15.61 -12.40 -0.47
N ASP A 171 -15.98 -13.01 -1.58
CA ASP A 171 -16.51 -14.38 -1.59
C ASP A 171 -15.49 -15.38 -1.02
N THR A 172 -14.23 -15.15 -1.29
CA THR A 172 -13.10 -15.81 -0.64
C THR A 172 -12.17 -14.75 -0.08
N SER A 173 -11.80 -14.89 1.20
CA SER A 173 -10.93 -13.93 1.87
C SER A 173 -9.79 -14.65 2.58
N THR A 174 -8.58 -14.10 2.47
CA THR A 174 -7.38 -14.65 3.10
C THR A 174 -6.56 -13.57 3.79
N GLY A 175 -6.13 -13.81 5.03
CA GLY A 175 -5.34 -12.87 5.81
C GLY A 175 -6.07 -11.54 6.08
N GLY A 176 -6.94 -11.50 7.08
CA GLY A 176 -7.62 -10.25 7.48
C GLY A 176 -6.66 -9.08 7.73
N ALA A 177 -5.50 -9.36 8.31
CA ALA A 177 -4.41 -8.39 8.44
C ALA A 177 -3.33 -8.62 7.38
N ILE A 178 -2.71 -9.81 7.34
CA ILE A 178 -1.56 -10.11 6.49
C ILE A 178 -1.84 -11.35 5.65
N TYR A 179 -1.50 -11.29 4.38
CA TYR A 179 -1.26 -12.44 3.51
C TYR A 179 0.23 -12.51 3.15
N SER A 180 0.84 -13.66 3.35
CA SER A 180 2.21 -13.97 2.93
C SER A 180 2.19 -15.18 2.01
N GLY A 181 2.76 -15.06 0.83
CA GLY A 181 2.85 -16.14 -0.16
C GLY A 181 3.86 -17.24 0.23
N SER A 182 4.75 -16.97 1.19
CA SER A 182 5.65 -17.94 1.78
C SER A 182 5.77 -17.74 3.29
N ASP A 183 6.97 -17.55 3.83
CA ASP A 183 7.17 -17.45 5.29
C ASP A 183 6.62 -16.13 5.87
N LEU A 184 5.99 -16.22 7.03
CA LEU A 184 5.69 -15.09 7.89
C LEU A 184 6.50 -15.24 9.20
N THR A 185 7.31 -14.23 9.50
CA THR A 185 7.97 -14.10 10.79
C THR A 185 7.37 -12.93 11.55
N SER A 186 6.97 -13.17 12.80
CA SER A 186 6.38 -12.15 13.67
C SER A 186 7.09 -12.12 15.01
N THR A 187 7.55 -10.94 15.42
CA THR A 187 8.21 -10.71 16.70
C THR A 187 7.61 -9.48 17.37
N ASN A 188 7.20 -9.60 18.63
CA ASN A 188 6.64 -8.49 19.42
C ASN A 188 5.48 -7.75 18.71
N THR A 189 4.61 -8.46 18.01
CA THR A 189 3.57 -7.87 17.16
C THR A 189 2.19 -8.12 17.75
N VAL A 190 1.32 -7.13 17.64
CA VAL A 190 -0.10 -7.25 18.05
C VAL A 190 -0.97 -7.40 16.79
N PHE A 191 -1.93 -8.34 16.85
CA PHE A 191 -2.92 -8.58 15.79
C PHE A 191 -4.34 -8.43 16.33
#